data_5be9272c1be492297ecf26cbc6375998
#
_entry.id   5be9272c1be492297ecf26cbc6375998
#
_cell.length_a   1.000
_cell.length_b   1.000
_cell.length_c   1.000
_cell.angle_alpha   90.00
_cell.angle_beta   90.00
_cell.angle_gamma   90.00
#
_symmetry.space_group_name_H-M   'P 1'
#
loop_
_entity.id
_entity.type
_entity.pdbx_description
1 polymer ?
#
loop_
_entity_poly.entity_id
_entity_poly.type
_entity_poly.pdbx_seq_one_letter_code
_entity_poly.pdbx_strand_id
1 'polypeptide(L)'
;MKKELTEEEQQISKKVVDGLTNDSSEELINLMKECNISDGVIMLTMLGIGTHTEYYKVLYNRINNNKENMNDELVKKEVVDILHEIDRNEDE
;
A
#
# COMPACT_ATOMS: atom_id res chain seq x y z
N MET A 1 -18.09 -13.66 -9.07
CA MET A 1 -18.22 -14.02 -7.66
C MET A 1 -17.11 -13.34 -6.85
N LYS A 2 -17.52 -12.60 -5.85
CA LYS A 2 -16.55 -11.92 -5.00
C LYS A 2 -15.82 -12.93 -4.16
N LYS A 3 -14.51 -12.95 -4.27
CA LYS A 3 -13.70 -13.82 -3.44
C LYS A 3 -13.49 -13.14 -2.10
N GLU A 4 -14.09 -13.71 -1.07
CA GLU A 4 -13.93 -13.20 0.28
C GLU A 4 -12.59 -13.70 0.86
N LEU A 5 -11.98 -12.87 1.69
CA LEU A 5 -10.79 -13.25 2.40
C LEU A 5 -11.13 -14.33 3.43
N THR A 6 -10.21 -15.27 3.61
CA THR A 6 -10.35 -16.27 4.69
C THR A 6 -10.19 -15.56 6.04
N GLU A 7 -10.62 -16.22 7.11
CA GLU A 7 -10.45 -15.68 8.46
C GLU A 7 -8.98 -15.39 8.78
N GLU A 8 -8.09 -16.30 8.36
CA GLU A 8 -6.65 -16.10 8.55
C GLU A 8 -6.16 -14.86 7.82
N GLU A 9 -6.57 -14.70 6.58
CA GLU A 9 -6.17 -13.53 5.78
C GLU A 9 -6.70 -12.24 6.39
N GLN A 10 -7.94 -12.28 6.90
CA GLN A 10 -8.54 -11.12 7.57
C GLN A 10 -7.77 -10.76 8.85
N GLN A 11 -7.37 -11.76 9.62
CA GLN A 11 -6.60 -11.53 10.84
C GLN A 11 -5.21 -10.96 10.55
N ILE A 12 -4.56 -11.50 9.54
CA ILE A 12 -3.25 -11.00 9.12
C ILE A 12 -3.37 -9.55 8.64
N SER A 13 -4.36 -9.28 7.78
CA SER A 13 -4.65 -7.93 7.31
C SER A 13 -4.91 -6.98 8.47
N LYS A 14 -5.73 -7.39 9.41
CA LYS A 14 -6.06 -6.57 10.56
C LYS A 14 -4.85 -6.30 11.42
N LYS A 15 -4.02 -7.32 11.66
CA LYS A 15 -2.79 -7.15 12.42
C LYS A 15 -1.82 -6.20 11.74
N VAL A 16 -1.68 -6.32 10.42
CA VAL A 16 -0.84 -5.42 9.64
C VAL A 16 -1.37 -4.00 9.76
N VAL A 17 -2.66 -3.81 9.56
CA VAL A 17 -3.28 -2.49 9.66
C VAL A 17 -3.17 -1.93 11.08
N ASP A 18 -3.49 -2.74 12.10
CA ASP A 18 -3.43 -2.31 13.50
C ASP A 18 -2.00 -2.02 13.96
N GLY A 19 -1.05 -2.84 13.53
CA GLY A 19 0.36 -2.69 13.89
C GLY A 19 1.05 -1.56 13.17
N LEU A 20 0.50 -1.13 12.04
CA LEU A 20 1.07 -0.08 11.20
C LEU A 20 0.23 1.20 11.21
N THR A 21 -0.83 1.24 12.05
CA THR A 21 -1.64 2.43 12.17
C THR A 21 -0.85 3.55 12.79
N ASN A 22 -0.15 4.25 11.95
CA ASN A 22 0.41 5.54 12.28
C ASN A 22 -0.21 6.54 11.31
N ASP A 23 -0.01 7.81 11.55
CA ASP A 23 -0.60 8.86 10.74
C ASP A 23 -0.27 8.69 9.25
N SER A 24 0.93 8.21 8.95
CA SER A 24 1.37 8.04 7.57
C SER A 24 0.60 6.97 6.82
N SER A 25 0.30 5.84 7.48
CA SER A 25 -0.45 4.77 6.83
C SER A 25 -1.90 5.14 6.60
N GLU A 26 -2.52 5.85 7.55
CA GLU A 26 -3.88 6.35 7.39
C GLU A 26 -3.98 7.33 6.23
N GLU A 27 -3.05 8.27 6.16
CA GLU A 27 -3.00 9.24 5.06
C GLU A 27 -2.88 8.55 3.71
N LEU A 28 -2.02 7.55 3.62
CA LEU A 28 -1.83 6.80 2.38
C LEU A 28 -3.09 6.03 1.99
N ILE A 29 -3.71 5.34 2.94
CA ILE A 29 -4.94 4.60 2.68
C ILE A 29 -6.05 5.54 2.20
N ASN A 30 -6.22 6.67 2.87
CA ASN A 30 -7.25 7.65 2.51
C ASN A 30 -6.99 8.22 1.11
N LEU A 31 -5.74 8.50 0.79
CA LEU A 31 -5.39 9.01 -0.54
C LEU A 31 -5.73 7.98 -1.63
N MET A 32 -5.41 6.72 -1.40
CA MET A 32 -5.73 5.66 -2.35
C MET A 32 -7.25 5.53 -2.54
N LYS A 33 -8.01 5.66 -1.46
CA LYS A 33 -9.48 5.63 -1.54
C LYS A 33 -10.02 6.82 -2.34
N GLU A 34 -9.44 7.99 -2.17
CA GLU A 34 -9.80 9.16 -2.95
C GLU A 34 -9.56 8.95 -4.45
N CYS A 35 -8.56 8.17 -4.79
CA CYS A 35 -8.24 7.83 -6.18
C CYS A 35 -9.06 6.66 -6.71
N ASN A 36 -10.03 6.17 -5.96
CA ASN A 36 -10.85 5.01 -6.32
C ASN A 36 -10.04 3.72 -6.51
N ILE A 37 -8.95 3.59 -5.78
CA ILE A 37 -8.15 2.37 -5.81
C ILE A 37 -8.92 1.26 -5.11
N SER A 38 -8.92 0.06 -5.69
CA SER A 38 -9.65 -1.06 -5.12
C SER A 38 -9.08 -1.49 -3.77
N ASP A 39 -9.92 -2.00 -2.90
CA ASP A 39 -9.51 -2.46 -1.58
C ASP A 39 -8.44 -3.55 -1.66
N GLY A 40 -8.53 -4.40 -2.67
CA GLY A 40 -7.53 -5.44 -2.90
C GLY A 40 -6.14 -4.87 -3.17
N VAL A 41 -6.06 -3.81 -3.96
CA VAL A 41 -4.79 -3.15 -4.27
C VAL A 41 -4.26 -2.41 -3.04
N ILE A 42 -5.14 -1.75 -2.29
CA ILE A 42 -4.75 -1.10 -1.03
C ILE A 42 -4.14 -2.11 -0.08
N MET A 43 -4.79 -3.27 0.08
CA MET A 43 -4.31 -4.33 0.96
C MET A 43 -2.95 -4.87 0.50
N LEU A 44 -2.80 -5.14 -0.80
CA LEU A 44 -1.52 -5.60 -1.35
C LEU A 44 -0.41 -4.58 -1.10
N THR A 45 -0.72 -3.30 -1.22
CA THR A 45 0.22 -2.22 -0.96
C THR A 45 0.68 -2.26 0.49
N MET A 46 -0.26 -2.35 1.42
CA MET A 46 0.07 -2.37 2.84
C MET A 46 0.87 -3.62 3.21
N LEU A 47 0.52 -4.77 2.66
CA LEU A 47 1.25 -6.01 2.91
C LEU A 47 2.66 -5.97 2.30
N GLY A 48 2.79 -5.39 1.12
CA GLY A 48 4.08 -5.32 0.44
C GLY A 48 5.08 -4.41 1.13
N ILE A 49 4.63 -3.27 1.64
CA ILE A 49 5.48 -2.28 2.28
C ILE A 49 5.56 -2.47 3.80
N GLY A 50 4.73 -3.31 4.33
CA GLY A 50 4.39 -3.53 5.75
C GLY A 50 5.35 -3.09 6.83
N THR A 51 6.61 -3.54 6.81
CA THR A 51 7.60 -3.20 7.84
C THR A 51 8.47 -2.00 7.46
N HIS A 52 8.29 -1.47 6.26
CA HIS A 52 9.12 -0.37 5.75
C HIS A 52 8.32 0.93 5.73
N THR A 53 7.94 1.39 6.91
CA THR A 53 7.03 2.54 7.07
C THR A 53 7.58 3.84 6.50
N GLU A 54 8.89 3.95 6.39
CA GLU A 54 9.53 5.11 5.76
C GLU A 54 9.14 5.26 4.30
N TYR A 55 8.78 4.17 3.63
CA TYR A 55 8.36 4.20 2.24
C TYR A 55 6.91 4.61 2.05
N TYR A 56 6.10 4.65 3.12
CA TYR A 56 4.73 5.14 3.03
C TYR A 56 4.68 6.58 2.56
N LYS A 57 5.59 7.41 3.04
CA LYS A 57 5.64 8.81 2.61
C LYS A 57 6.08 8.94 1.16
N VAL A 58 7.02 8.08 0.74
CA VAL A 58 7.47 8.07 -0.65
C VAL A 58 6.31 7.71 -1.57
N LEU A 59 5.59 6.65 -1.23
CA LEU A 59 4.44 6.23 -2.03
C LEU A 59 3.33 7.28 -2.02
N TYR A 60 3.04 7.86 -0.85
CA TYR A 60 2.07 8.93 -0.73
C TYR A 60 2.39 10.08 -1.69
N ASN A 61 3.62 10.53 -1.69
CA ASN A 61 4.04 11.63 -2.55
C ASN A 61 3.90 11.29 -4.03
N ARG A 62 4.28 10.08 -4.42
CA ARG A 62 4.17 9.63 -5.81
C ARG A 62 2.71 9.59 -6.26
N ILE A 63 1.83 9.04 -5.44
CA ILE A 63 0.40 8.95 -5.75
C ILE A 63 -0.21 10.35 -5.79
N ASN A 64 0.10 11.18 -4.81
CA ASN A 64 -0.45 12.52 -4.71
C ASN A 64 -0.02 13.41 -5.89
N ASN A 65 1.23 13.28 -6.32
CA ASN A 65 1.74 14.05 -7.46
C ASN A 65 1.09 13.65 -8.78
N ASN A 66 0.51 12.46 -8.86
CA ASN A 66 -0.13 11.97 -10.08
C ASN A 66 -1.59 11.59 -9.83
N LYS A 67 -2.21 12.22 -8.86
CA LYS A 67 -3.53 11.87 -8.35
C LYS A 67 -4.59 11.79 -9.43
N GLU A 68 -4.59 12.73 -10.38
CA GLU A 68 -5.59 12.81 -11.44
C GLU A 68 -5.56 11.61 -12.39
N ASN A 69 -4.41 10.98 -12.53
CA ASN A 69 -4.21 9.85 -13.44
C ASN A 69 -4.08 8.52 -12.70
N MET A 70 -4.17 8.54 -11.38
CA MET A 70 -3.92 7.34 -10.58
C MET A 70 -5.04 6.32 -10.74
N ASN A 71 -4.66 5.05 -10.85
CA ASN A 71 -5.58 3.92 -10.92
C ASN A 71 -4.87 2.68 -10.36
N ASP A 72 -5.58 1.55 -10.29
CA ASP A 72 -5.04 0.31 -9.74
C ASP A 72 -3.72 -0.11 -10.39
N GLU A 73 -3.64 -0.01 -11.72
CA GLU A 73 -2.44 -0.40 -12.46
C GLU A 73 -1.24 0.47 -12.11
N LEU A 74 -1.46 1.78 -12.03
CA LEU A 74 -0.38 2.71 -11.69
C LEU A 74 0.07 2.54 -10.24
N VAL A 75 -0.87 2.30 -9.32
CA VAL A 75 -0.51 2.03 -7.93
C VAL A 75 0.34 0.76 -7.83
N LYS A 76 -0.05 -0.29 -8.51
CA LYS A 76 0.73 -1.53 -8.53
C LYS A 76 2.14 -1.29 -9.05
N LYS A 77 2.27 -0.50 -10.10
CA LYS A 77 3.58 -0.16 -10.68
C LYS A 77 4.44 0.59 -9.68
N GLU A 78 3.88 1.58 -9.00
CA GLU A 78 4.60 2.36 -8.00
C GLU A 78 5.04 1.48 -6.83
N VAL A 79 4.18 0.57 -6.39
CA VAL A 79 4.50 -0.37 -5.31
C VAL A 79 5.66 -1.28 -5.72
N VAL A 80 5.62 -1.82 -6.93
CA VAL A 80 6.70 -2.67 -7.44
C VAL A 80 8.03 -1.91 -7.48
N ASP A 81 8.01 -0.67 -7.94
CA ASP A 81 9.21 0.17 -7.97
C ASP A 81 9.79 0.36 -6.57
N ILE A 82 8.93 0.62 -5.59
CA ILE A 82 9.35 0.80 -4.20
C ILE A 82 9.91 -0.51 -3.64
N LEU A 83 9.27 -1.64 -3.93
CA LEU A 83 9.78 -2.94 -3.47
C LEU A 83 11.16 -3.24 -4.04
N HIS A 84 11.42 -2.84 -5.28
CA HIS A 84 12.76 -2.97 -5.87
C HIS A 84 13.78 -2.09 -5.16
N GLU A 85 13.40 -0.89 -4.75
CA GLU A 85 14.27 -0.01 -3.98
C GLU A 85 14.59 -0.61 -2.61
N ILE A 86 13.60 -1.21 -1.95
CA ILE A 86 13.78 -1.87 -0.66
C ILE A 86 14.77 -3.03 -0.81
N ASP A 87 14.58 -3.87 -1.81
CA ASP A 87 15.49 -4.99 -2.10
C ASP A 87 16.91 -4.52 -2.34
N ARG A 88 17.06 -3.47 -3.11
CA ARG A 88 18.38 -2.90 -3.42
C ARG A 88 19.08 -2.41 -2.16
N ASN A 89 18.34 -1.78 -1.27
CA ASN A 89 18.90 -1.26 -0.01
C ASN A 89 19.28 -2.38 0.95
N GLU A 90 18.53 -3.47 0.94
CA GLU A 90 18.81 -4.63 1.80
C GLU A 90 20.03 -5.43 1.33
N ASP A 91 20.34 -5.40 0.04
CA ASP A 91 21.48 -6.11 -0.54
C ASP A 91 22.83 -5.42 -0.25
N GLU A 92 22.79 -4.25 0.31
CA GLU A 92 23.99 -3.56 0.73
C GLU A 92 24.32 -3.87 2.19
#